data_a2240c2d35858658ab1efa897c18d4b5
#
_entry.id   a2240c2d35858658ab1efa897c18d4b5
#
_cell.length_a   1.000
_cell.length_b   1.000
_cell.length_c   1.000
_cell.angle_alpha   90.00
_cell.angle_beta   90.00
_cell.angle_gamma   90.00
#
_symmetry.space_group_name_H-M   'P 1'
#
loop_
_entity.id
_entity.type
_entity.pdbx_description
1 polymer ?
#
loop_
_entity_poly.entity_id
_entity_poly.type
_entity_poly.pdbx_seq_one_letter_code
_entity_poly.pdbx_strand_id
1 'polypeptide(L)'
;MKYEVRNTGLEITSNAERRLLNEEVENIQLPESHTWYFVLRTTYLIVMSKQYTIQKTEEEWQEQLDPLSYQVLRQKGTERPFTGAYTLNKETGVYSCKGCGSPIFHSDFKYDSGCGWPSFTHPIRPEAIDVHMDYSHFMIREEILCASCGGHLGHRFPDGPSDKGGIRYCINSVSMEFEK
;
A
#
# COMPACT_ATOMS: atom_id res chain seq x y z
N MET A 1 39.33 -2.76 -13.80
CA MET A 1 38.61 -4.02 -13.52
C MET A 1 37.13 -3.76 -13.81
N LYS A 2 36.59 -4.30 -14.91
CA LYS A 2 35.18 -4.08 -15.30
C LYS A 2 34.30 -5.03 -14.48
N TYR A 3 33.40 -4.49 -13.68
CA TYR A 3 32.38 -5.28 -13.00
C TYR A 3 31.12 -5.33 -13.86
N GLU A 4 30.75 -6.53 -14.28
CA GLU A 4 29.49 -6.83 -14.93
C GLU A 4 28.38 -6.86 -13.87
N VAL A 5 27.46 -5.88 -13.92
CA VAL A 5 26.25 -5.86 -13.08
C VAL A 5 25.25 -6.83 -13.72
N ARG A 6 25.02 -7.97 -13.08
CA ARG A 6 23.96 -8.89 -13.49
C ARG A 6 22.59 -8.29 -13.19
N ASN A 7 21.80 -8.26 -14.22
CA ASN A 7 20.45 -7.74 -14.36
C ASN A 7 19.49 -8.39 -13.35
N THR A 8 19.10 -7.70 -12.29
CA THR A 8 17.97 -8.06 -11.42
C THR A 8 16.76 -7.27 -11.90
N GLY A 9 16.06 -7.80 -12.86
CA GLY A 9 14.67 -7.63 -13.28
C GLY A 9 13.87 -6.35 -12.97
N LEU A 10 14.48 -5.16 -12.93
CA LEU A 10 13.81 -3.87 -12.85
C LEU A 10 13.95 -3.17 -14.21
N GLU A 11 12.89 -3.20 -15.00
CA GLU A 11 12.79 -2.41 -16.23
C GLU A 11 12.59 -0.93 -15.86
N ILE A 12 13.64 -0.14 -15.99
CA ILE A 12 13.54 1.32 -16.00
C ILE A 12 12.93 1.70 -17.35
N THR A 13 11.67 2.13 -17.33
CA THR A 13 10.82 2.25 -18.53
C THR A 13 10.97 3.56 -19.31
N SER A 14 11.73 4.56 -18.82
CA SER A 14 11.96 5.79 -19.58
C SER A 14 13.41 6.23 -19.64
N ASN A 15 13.79 6.77 -20.81
CA ASN A 15 15.12 7.37 -21.03
C ASN A 15 15.36 8.64 -20.19
N ALA A 16 14.30 9.28 -19.70
CA ALA A 16 14.38 10.46 -18.84
C ALA A 16 14.82 10.08 -17.41
N GLU A 17 14.30 8.98 -16.87
CA GLU A 17 14.71 8.47 -15.54
C GLU A 17 16.16 7.99 -15.52
N ARG A 18 16.62 7.36 -16.61
CA ARG A 18 18.04 6.97 -16.76
C ARG A 18 18.98 8.16 -16.81
N ARG A 19 18.54 9.27 -17.39
CA ARG A 19 19.35 10.49 -17.53
C ARG A 19 19.48 11.23 -16.20
N LEU A 20 18.40 11.37 -15.46
CA LEU A 20 18.41 11.96 -14.11
C LEU A 20 19.27 11.16 -13.13
N LEU A 21 19.18 9.82 -13.15
CA LEU A 21 20.02 8.95 -12.31
C LEU A 21 21.52 9.07 -12.64
N ASN A 22 21.89 9.24 -13.91
CA ASN A 22 23.29 9.39 -14.29
C ASN A 22 23.85 10.78 -13.94
N GLU A 23 23.07 11.86 -14.06
CA GLU A 23 23.49 13.21 -13.71
C GLU A 23 23.66 13.38 -12.18
N GLU A 24 22.85 12.71 -11.36
CA GLU A 24 23.00 12.73 -9.90
C GLU A 24 24.21 11.91 -9.41
N VAL A 25 24.52 10.80 -10.07
CA VAL A 25 25.65 9.94 -9.67
C VAL A 25 27.01 10.56 -10.07
N GLU A 26 27.10 11.31 -11.16
CA GLU A 26 28.35 11.96 -11.61
C GLU A 26 28.80 13.12 -10.68
N ASN A 27 27.90 13.70 -9.88
CA ASN A 27 28.20 14.81 -8.96
C ASN A 27 28.50 14.38 -7.52
N ILE A 28 28.48 13.08 -7.19
CA ILE A 28 28.81 12.61 -5.84
C ILE A 28 30.34 12.48 -5.68
N GLN A 29 30.95 13.40 -4.97
CA GLN A 29 32.35 13.28 -4.50
C GLN A 29 32.41 12.19 -3.42
N LEU A 30 32.90 11.00 -3.78
CA LEU A 30 32.94 9.83 -2.89
C LEU A 30 34.13 9.91 -1.93
N PRO A 31 33.95 9.72 -0.62
CA PRO A 31 35.05 9.62 0.33
C PRO A 31 35.81 8.29 0.20
N GLU A 32 37.15 8.31 0.39
CA GLU A 32 38.07 7.18 0.15
C GLU A 32 37.97 6.00 1.15
N SER A 33 36.90 5.86 1.93
CA SER A 33 36.75 4.81 2.95
C SER A 33 35.55 3.90 2.67
N HIS A 34 35.58 2.67 3.19
CA HIS A 34 34.53 1.64 3.06
C HIS A 34 33.12 2.09 3.50
N THR A 35 32.95 3.28 4.03
CA THR A 35 31.69 3.92 4.41
C THR A 35 30.80 4.23 3.20
N TRP A 36 31.38 4.41 2.01
CA TRP A 36 30.63 4.72 0.78
C TRP A 36 29.62 3.64 0.37
N TYR A 37 29.92 2.37 0.63
CA TYR A 37 29.01 1.26 0.31
C TYR A 37 27.71 1.36 1.13
N PHE A 38 27.81 1.72 2.40
CA PHE A 38 26.65 1.93 3.26
C PHE A 38 25.85 3.17 2.85
N VAL A 39 26.51 4.26 2.51
CA VAL A 39 25.86 5.50 2.04
C VAL A 39 25.11 5.24 0.73
N LEU A 40 25.75 4.62 -0.28
CA LEU A 40 25.08 4.27 -1.52
C LEU A 40 23.92 3.29 -1.34
N ARG A 41 24.07 2.29 -0.49
CA ARG A 41 23.00 1.35 -0.18
C ARG A 41 21.82 2.03 0.51
N THR A 42 22.09 2.93 1.44
CA THR A 42 21.06 3.68 2.17
C THR A 42 20.36 4.67 1.24
N THR A 43 21.11 5.42 0.43
CA THR A 43 20.57 6.35 -0.55
C THR A 43 19.77 5.61 -1.64
N TYR A 44 20.26 4.48 -2.14
CA TYR A 44 19.55 3.64 -3.10
C TYR A 44 18.23 3.10 -2.53
N LEU A 45 18.22 2.65 -1.26
CA LEU A 45 17.00 2.19 -0.57
C LEU A 45 16.01 3.35 -0.36
N ILE A 46 16.47 4.55 -0.06
CA ILE A 46 15.63 5.74 0.08
C ILE A 46 15.03 6.17 -1.27
N VAL A 47 15.84 6.18 -2.34
CA VAL A 47 15.39 6.53 -3.70
C VAL A 47 14.44 5.50 -4.28
N MET A 48 14.59 4.21 -3.91
CA MET A 48 13.72 3.12 -4.36
C MET A 48 12.46 2.94 -3.50
N SER A 49 12.33 3.63 -2.36
CA SER A 49 11.09 3.63 -1.59
C SER A 49 10.02 4.42 -2.33
N LYS A 50 8.88 3.79 -2.60
CA LYS A 50 7.72 4.48 -3.19
C LYS A 50 7.37 5.69 -2.33
N GLN A 51 7.38 6.88 -2.95
CA GLN A 51 6.91 8.10 -2.31
C GLN A 51 5.39 8.21 -2.50
N TYR A 52 4.64 8.26 -1.40
CA TYR A 52 3.22 8.53 -1.43
C TYR A 52 2.95 10.00 -1.69
N THR A 53 1.91 10.30 -2.47
CA THR A 53 1.56 11.69 -2.83
C THR A 53 1.05 12.51 -1.64
N ILE A 54 0.45 11.81 -0.65
CA ILE A 54 -0.05 12.44 0.58
C ILE A 54 0.83 11.97 1.72
N GLN A 55 1.62 12.90 2.26
CA GLN A 55 2.53 12.68 3.38
C GLN A 55 2.15 13.61 4.51
N LYS A 56 2.06 13.08 5.71
CA LYS A 56 1.84 13.78 6.97
C LYS A 56 2.73 13.18 8.04
N THR A 57 3.01 13.95 9.08
CA THR A 57 3.70 13.43 10.27
C THR A 57 2.79 12.47 11.04
N GLU A 58 3.34 11.65 11.91
CA GLU A 58 2.52 10.74 12.73
C GLU A 58 1.62 11.50 13.71
N GLU A 59 2.06 12.68 14.17
CA GLU A 59 1.27 13.59 15.00
C GLU A 59 0.03 14.10 14.24
N GLU A 60 0.21 14.55 12.99
CA GLU A 60 -0.90 15.01 12.14
C GLU A 60 -1.90 13.87 11.83
N TRP A 61 -1.42 12.62 11.66
CA TRP A 61 -2.30 11.47 11.51
C TRP A 61 -3.08 11.16 12.78
N GLN A 62 -2.45 11.28 13.97
CA GLN A 62 -3.10 11.07 15.27
C GLN A 62 -4.16 12.13 15.58
N GLU A 63 -3.94 13.38 15.18
CA GLU A 63 -4.92 14.45 15.35
C GLU A 63 -6.13 14.28 14.42
N GLN A 64 -5.90 13.75 13.20
CA GLN A 64 -6.95 13.60 12.20
C GLN A 64 -7.81 12.36 12.41
N LEU A 65 -7.23 11.26 12.84
CA LEU A 65 -7.88 9.95 12.90
C LEU A 65 -8.34 9.62 14.32
N ASP A 66 -9.50 8.97 14.45
CA ASP A 66 -9.84 8.35 15.73
C ASP A 66 -8.82 7.23 16.09
N PRO A 67 -8.69 6.88 17.38
CA PRO A 67 -7.66 5.95 17.84
C PRO A 67 -7.64 4.60 17.12
N LEU A 68 -8.82 4.05 16.78
CA LEU A 68 -8.91 2.75 16.11
C LEU A 68 -8.50 2.85 14.63
N SER A 69 -8.95 3.91 13.95
CA SER A 69 -8.55 4.18 12.57
C SER A 69 -7.05 4.45 12.45
N TYR A 70 -6.47 5.20 13.40
CA TYR A 70 -5.02 5.40 13.45
C TYR A 70 -4.26 4.08 13.67
N GLN A 71 -4.71 3.26 14.63
CA GLN A 71 -4.10 1.96 14.88
C GLN A 71 -4.13 1.06 13.64
N VAL A 72 -5.23 1.07 12.87
CA VAL A 72 -5.33 0.26 11.65
C VAL A 72 -4.50 0.86 10.51
N LEU A 73 -4.76 2.12 10.16
CA LEU A 73 -4.14 2.76 8.99
C LEU A 73 -2.63 3.00 9.13
N ARG A 74 -2.13 3.32 10.33
CA ARG A 74 -0.74 3.73 10.55
C ARG A 74 0.10 2.70 11.30
N GLN A 75 -0.51 1.88 12.17
CA GLN A 75 0.20 0.87 12.95
C GLN A 75 -0.08 -0.57 12.45
N LYS A 76 -0.72 -0.72 11.26
CA LYS A 76 -1.03 -2.01 10.62
C LYS A 76 -1.87 -2.93 11.53
N GLY A 77 -2.76 -2.34 12.31
CA GLY A 77 -3.71 -3.09 13.14
C GLY A 77 -4.82 -3.74 12.31
N THR A 78 -5.64 -4.54 12.97
CA THR A 78 -6.83 -5.16 12.38
C THR A 78 -8.00 -4.97 13.35
N GLU A 79 -9.14 -4.50 12.86
CA GLU A 79 -10.38 -4.45 13.65
C GLU A 79 -10.91 -5.86 13.96
N ARG A 80 -11.73 -6.00 14.99
CA ARG A 80 -12.34 -7.31 15.33
C ARG A 80 -13.32 -7.73 14.22
N PRO A 81 -13.38 -9.04 13.89
CA PRO A 81 -14.33 -9.52 12.88
C PRO A 81 -15.78 -9.25 13.31
N PHE A 82 -16.65 -8.96 12.35
CA PHE A 82 -18.08 -8.69 12.50
C PHE A 82 -18.45 -7.41 13.29
N THR A 83 -17.47 -6.55 13.62
CA THR A 83 -17.74 -5.30 14.34
C THR A 83 -17.73 -4.06 13.45
N GLY A 84 -17.18 -4.18 12.23
CA GLY A 84 -17.02 -3.06 11.31
C GLY A 84 -18.35 -2.59 10.71
N ALA A 85 -18.53 -1.26 10.62
CA ALA A 85 -19.76 -0.63 10.13
C ALA A 85 -20.13 -1.05 8.69
N TYR A 86 -19.14 -1.39 7.86
CA TYR A 86 -19.38 -1.68 6.46
C TYR A 86 -19.40 -3.17 6.11
N THR A 87 -19.24 -4.06 7.10
CA THR A 87 -19.28 -5.52 6.87
C THR A 87 -20.58 -5.93 6.16
N LEU A 88 -21.71 -5.49 6.70
CA LEU A 88 -23.04 -5.80 6.17
C LEU A 88 -23.66 -4.69 5.30
N ASN A 89 -22.91 -3.61 5.01
CA ASN A 89 -23.42 -2.53 4.18
C ASN A 89 -23.68 -3.01 2.74
N LYS A 90 -24.89 -2.77 2.23
CA LYS A 90 -25.35 -3.12 0.86
C LYS A 90 -25.76 -1.91 0.04
N GLU A 91 -25.52 -0.70 0.56
CA GLU A 91 -25.85 0.53 -0.15
C GLU A 91 -24.90 0.74 -1.34
N THR A 92 -25.43 1.37 -2.40
CA THR A 92 -24.64 1.72 -3.59
C THR A 92 -23.82 2.99 -3.29
N GLY A 93 -22.52 2.95 -3.56
CA GLY A 93 -21.63 4.08 -3.33
C GLY A 93 -20.16 3.70 -3.38
N VAL A 94 -19.32 4.64 -3.00
CA VAL A 94 -17.85 4.54 -3.04
C VAL A 94 -17.28 4.42 -1.64
N TYR A 95 -16.31 3.55 -1.47
CA TYR A 95 -15.48 3.43 -0.27
C TYR A 95 -14.16 4.12 -0.51
N SER A 96 -13.90 5.19 0.24
CA SER A 96 -12.68 6.00 0.17
C SER A 96 -11.77 5.73 1.37
N CYS A 97 -10.47 5.97 1.22
CA CYS A 97 -9.52 5.87 2.33
C CYS A 97 -9.86 6.89 3.41
N LYS A 98 -10.08 6.45 4.63
CA LYS A 98 -10.38 7.35 5.75
C LYS A 98 -9.24 8.29 6.11
N GLY A 99 -7.99 7.91 5.79
CA GLY A 99 -6.84 8.77 6.00
C GLY A 99 -6.77 9.94 5.03
N CYS A 100 -7.01 9.70 3.74
CA CYS A 100 -6.73 10.71 2.71
C CYS A 100 -7.90 11.03 1.76
N GLY A 101 -9.06 10.38 1.91
CA GLY A 101 -10.22 10.60 1.06
C GLY A 101 -10.14 10.00 -0.36
N SER A 102 -9.03 9.33 -0.72
CA SER A 102 -8.90 8.75 -2.06
C SER A 102 -9.86 7.58 -2.26
N PRO A 103 -10.63 7.53 -3.39
CA PRO A 103 -11.53 6.42 -3.71
C PRO A 103 -10.76 5.11 -3.90
N ILE A 104 -11.21 4.02 -3.27
CA ILE A 104 -10.51 2.73 -3.29
C ILE A 104 -11.39 1.62 -3.83
N PHE A 105 -12.64 1.48 -3.34
CA PHE A 105 -13.55 0.42 -3.77
C PHE A 105 -14.91 1.00 -4.12
N HIS A 106 -15.65 0.27 -4.96
CA HIS A 106 -17.07 0.55 -5.27
C HIS A 106 -17.95 -0.60 -4.77
N SER A 107 -19.17 -0.28 -4.36
CA SER A 107 -20.14 -1.25 -3.85
C SER A 107 -20.44 -2.39 -4.80
N ASP A 108 -20.36 -2.17 -6.12
CA ASP A 108 -20.61 -3.19 -7.15
C ASP A 108 -19.62 -4.36 -7.07
N PHE A 109 -18.45 -4.13 -6.48
CA PHE A 109 -17.41 -5.14 -6.31
C PHE A 109 -17.44 -5.77 -4.92
N LYS A 110 -18.32 -5.28 -4.03
CA LYS A 110 -18.50 -5.81 -2.68
C LYS A 110 -19.36 -7.06 -2.69
N TYR A 111 -18.99 -8.03 -1.87
CA TYR A 111 -19.76 -9.23 -1.64
C TYR A 111 -19.63 -9.72 -0.19
N ASP A 112 -20.54 -10.59 0.24
CA ASP A 112 -20.47 -11.23 1.54
C ASP A 112 -19.63 -12.51 1.45
N SER A 113 -18.45 -12.47 2.02
CA SER A 113 -17.54 -13.64 2.07
C SER A 113 -17.69 -14.44 3.37
N GLY A 114 -18.48 -13.96 4.34
CA GLY A 114 -18.61 -14.58 5.67
C GLY A 114 -17.39 -14.44 6.57
N CYS A 115 -16.31 -13.75 6.15
CA CYS A 115 -15.07 -13.65 6.93
C CYS A 115 -15.12 -12.67 8.09
N GLY A 116 -16.14 -11.82 8.16
CA GLY A 116 -16.32 -10.84 9.24
C GLY A 116 -15.80 -9.43 8.93
N TRP A 117 -15.27 -9.20 7.73
CA TRP A 117 -14.82 -7.90 7.22
C TRP A 117 -15.42 -7.60 5.85
N PRO A 118 -15.53 -6.32 5.45
CA PRO A 118 -15.88 -5.95 4.10
C PRO A 118 -14.99 -6.65 3.08
N SER A 119 -15.60 -7.32 2.09
CA SER A 119 -14.89 -8.07 1.08
C SER A 119 -15.24 -7.57 -0.31
N PHE A 120 -14.21 -7.40 -1.15
CA PHE A 120 -14.35 -6.91 -2.52
C PHE A 120 -13.64 -7.86 -3.49
N THR A 121 -14.11 -7.89 -4.74
CA THR A 121 -13.50 -8.70 -5.80
C THR A 121 -12.34 -7.97 -6.48
N HIS A 122 -12.36 -6.63 -6.53
CA HIS A 122 -11.29 -5.78 -7.05
C HIS A 122 -11.45 -4.33 -6.57
N PRO A 123 -10.38 -3.52 -6.61
CA PRO A 123 -10.45 -2.09 -6.31
C PRO A 123 -11.17 -1.33 -7.43
N ILE A 124 -11.54 -0.07 -7.19
CA ILE A 124 -12.19 0.80 -8.17
C ILE A 124 -11.32 1.00 -9.43
N ARG A 125 -10.01 0.95 -9.27
CA ARG A 125 -8.98 0.89 -10.31
C ARG A 125 -7.72 0.26 -9.72
N PRO A 126 -6.89 -0.44 -10.51
CA PRO A 126 -5.68 -1.10 -10.00
C PRO A 126 -4.73 -0.16 -9.25
N GLU A 127 -4.58 1.08 -9.71
CA GLU A 127 -3.68 2.09 -9.16
C GLU A 127 -4.19 2.74 -7.86
N ALA A 128 -5.40 2.41 -7.40
CA ALA A 128 -5.95 2.92 -6.14
C ALA A 128 -5.29 2.29 -4.91
N ILE A 129 -4.66 1.14 -5.08
CA ILE A 129 -4.03 0.37 -4.01
C ILE A 129 -2.60 -0.03 -4.37
N ASP A 130 -1.79 -0.30 -3.34
CA ASP A 130 -0.53 -1.00 -3.43
C ASP A 130 -0.62 -2.35 -2.75
N VAL A 131 0.14 -3.31 -3.26
CA VAL A 131 0.22 -4.65 -2.70
C VAL A 131 1.64 -4.93 -2.26
N HIS A 132 1.83 -5.25 -1.00
CA HIS A 132 3.13 -5.56 -0.41
C HIS A 132 3.10 -6.92 0.27
N MET A 133 4.23 -7.63 0.27
CA MET A 133 4.34 -8.87 1.04
C MET A 133 4.44 -8.55 2.53
N ASP A 134 3.59 -9.18 3.32
CA ASP A 134 3.57 -9.11 4.79
C ASP A 134 4.02 -10.45 5.37
N TYR A 135 5.12 -10.43 6.11
CA TYR A 135 5.71 -11.60 6.78
C TYR A 135 5.47 -11.58 8.30
N SER A 136 4.59 -10.72 8.79
CA SER A 136 4.29 -10.61 10.22
C SER A 136 3.49 -11.82 10.72
N HIS A 137 3.46 -12.01 12.04
CA HIS A 137 2.66 -13.03 12.72
C HIS A 137 2.92 -14.48 12.22
N PHE A 138 4.14 -14.79 11.74
CA PHE A 138 4.51 -16.08 11.17
C PHE A 138 3.65 -16.52 9.97
N MET A 139 3.06 -15.56 9.26
CA MET A 139 2.24 -15.76 8.06
C MET A 139 2.88 -15.06 6.87
N ILE A 140 2.60 -15.56 5.66
CA ILE A 140 2.93 -14.89 4.41
C ILE A 140 1.60 -14.43 3.80
N ARG A 141 1.39 -13.11 3.73
CA ARG A 141 0.16 -12.51 3.22
C ARG A 141 0.50 -11.36 2.29
N GLU A 142 -0.47 -10.94 1.51
CA GLU A 142 -0.37 -9.74 0.67
C GLU A 142 -1.15 -8.59 1.34
N GLU A 143 -0.40 -7.64 1.91
CA GLU A 143 -0.93 -6.43 2.53
C GLU A 143 -1.44 -5.46 1.45
N ILE A 144 -2.58 -4.84 1.70
CA ILE A 144 -3.17 -3.80 0.85
C ILE A 144 -2.99 -2.44 1.52
N LEU A 145 -2.35 -1.52 0.81
CA LEU A 145 -2.15 -0.13 1.21
C LEU A 145 -2.90 0.81 0.27
N CYS A 146 -3.31 1.96 0.78
CA CYS A 146 -3.78 3.06 -0.05
C CYS A 146 -2.63 3.61 -0.90
N ALA A 147 -2.75 3.62 -2.22
CA ALA A 147 -1.69 4.09 -3.12
C ALA A 147 -1.37 5.58 -2.99
N SER A 148 -2.27 6.39 -2.40
CA SER A 148 -2.08 7.83 -2.23
C SER A 148 -1.35 8.21 -0.94
N CYS A 149 -1.59 7.52 0.19
CA CYS A 149 -1.03 7.87 1.50
C CYS A 149 -0.28 6.75 2.22
N GLY A 150 -0.25 5.53 1.65
CA GLY A 150 0.38 4.37 2.27
C GLY A 150 -0.35 3.80 3.48
N GLY A 151 -1.56 4.27 3.79
CA GLY A 151 -2.35 3.75 4.90
C GLY A 151 -2.72 2.29 4.72
N HIS A 152 -2.54 1.47 5.78
CA HIS A 152 -2.93 0.06 5.77
C HIS A 152 -4.44 -0.11 5.68
N LEU A 153 -4.91 -0.88 4.70
CA LEU A 153 -6.35 -1.12 4.49
C LEU A 153 -6.78 -2.52 4.94
N GLY A 154 -5.93 -3.50 4.72
CA GLY A 154 -6.21 -4.91 4.96
C GLY A 154 -5.28 -5.82 4.17
N HIS A 155 -5.79 -6.98 3.74
CA HIS A 155 -5.03 -7.98 2.99
C HIS A 155 -5.85 -8.56 1.84
N ARG A 156 -5.18 -9.15 0.86
CA ARG A 156 -5.84 -9.93 -0.19
C ARG A 156 -5.49 -11.41 -0.09
N PHE A 157 -6.43 -12.25 -0.51
CA PHE A 157 -6.35 -13.70 -0.42
C PHE A 157 -6.79 -14.35 -1.74
N PRO A 158 -6.24 -15.54 -2.11
CA PRO A 158 -6.60 -16.25 -3.34
C PRO A 158 -7.83 -17.16 -3.17
N ASP A 159 -8.80 -16.74 -2.36
CA ASP A 159 -10.02 -17.49 -2.03
C ASP A 159 -11.30 -16.72 -2.40
N GLY A 160 -11.20 -15.76 -3.32
CA GLY A 160 -12.32 -15.01 -3.85
C GLY A 160 -13.16 -15.80 -4.86
N PRO A 161 -14.28 -15.22 -5.33
CA PRO A 161 -15.13 -15.84 -6.34
C PRO A 161 -14.35 -16.11 -7.63
N SER A 162 -14.35 -17.38 -8.09
CA SER A 162 -13.57 -17.83 -9.25
C SER A 162 -14.02 -17.17 -10.56
N ASP A 163 -15.30 -16.87 -10.68
CA ASP A 163 -15.92 -16.16 -11.82
C ASP A 163 -15.55 -14.66 -11.86
N LYS A 164 -14.94 -14.13 -10.76
CA LYS A 164 -14.53 -12.73 -10.63
C LYS A 164 -13.02 -12.59 -10.37
N GLY A 165 -12.21 -13.51 -10.86
CA GLY A 165 -10.76 -13.47 -10.78
C GLY A 165 -10.13 -14.15 -9.57
N GLY A 166 -10.92 -14.77 -8.68
CA GLY A 166 -10.44 -15.63 -7.61
C GLY A 166 -9.74 -14.91 -6.45
N ILE A 167 -9.70 -13.57 -6.44
CA ILE A 167 -9.06 -12.79 -5.37
C ILE A 167 -10.13 -12.15 -4.48
N ARG A 168 -9.91 -12.22 -3.17
CA ARG A 168 -10.70 -11.53 -2.14
C ARG A 168 -9.86 -10.44 -1.48
N TYR A 169 -10.30 -9.20 -1.63
CA TYR A 169 -9.78 -8.05 -0.87
C TYR A 169 -10.55 -7.93 0.44
N CYS A 170 -9.90 -8.26 1.55
CA CYS A 170 -10.46 -8.23 2.90
C CYS A 170 -10.00 -6.95 3.61
N ILE A 171 -10.91 -6.01 3.81
CA ILE A 171 -10.58 -4.63 4.16
C ILE A 171 -11.21 -4.26 5.50
N ASN A 172 -10.46 -3.55 6.35
CA ASN A 172 -10.98 -3.04 7.62
C ASN A 172 -12.01 -1.93 7.37
N SER A 173 -13.19 -2.02 7.97
CA SER A 173 -14.21 -0.96 7.88
C SER A 173 -13.68 0.39 8.36
N VAL A 174 -12.90 0.38 9.45
CA VAL A 174 -12.36 1.61 10.07
C VAL A 174 -11.27 2.29 9.25
N SER A 175 -10.73 1.61 8.22
CA SER A 175 -9.79 2.21 7.27
C SER A 175 -10.49 2.95 6.12
N MET A 176 -11.80 2.88 6.03
CA MET A 176 -12.60 3.44 4.95
C MET A 176 -13.67 4.41 5.45
N GLU A 177 -14.12 5.29 4.55
CA GLU A 177 -15.37 6.05 4.63
C GLU A 177 -16.24 5.69 3.44
N PHE A 178 -17.56 5.72 3.63
CA PHE A 178 -18.53 5.37 2.60
C PHE A 178 -19.36 6.60 2.22
N GLU A 179 -19.45 6.86 0.92
CA GLU A 179 -20.27 7.91 0.33
C GLU A 179 -21.25 7.31 -0.71
N LYS A 180 -22.51 7.80 -0.69
CA LYS A 180 -23.56 7.41 -1.64
C LYS A 180 -23.44 8.14 -2.96
#